data_c2002e9a78833bea60e10312460cb5c3
#
_entry.id   c2002e9a78833bea60e10312460cb5c3
#
_cell.length_a   1.000
_cell.length_b   1.000
_cell.length_c   1.000
_cell.angle_alpha   90.00
_cell.angle_beta   90.00
_cell.angle_gamma   90.00
#
_symmetry.space_group_name_H-M   'P 1'
#
loop_
_entity.id
_entity.type
_entity.pdbx_description
1 polymer ?
#
loop_
_entity_poly.entity_id
_entity_poly.type
_entity_poly.pdbx_seq_one_letter_code
_entity_poly.pdbx_strand_id
1 'polypeptide(L)'
;MTGYVITAQGVTTILPAPVSWCFQYTSGVPCDSFRLRCIWDGDNQVRPEEWALFQALEGGEVQFTGVVDECETVLGPEGAFFEVSGRGMAARLLDNEALSQDYELAAPAAILRDHVEPYGIQTEGGAALGPVSRFSVAAGSSEWAVLYEFARYHNGICPRFDREGRLILSPWPDTREIALDDAVPVERLSCRVRRYGVLSQVVVRDRYQNRTETVENPAFQALGGHRRQVVTMPGKSQYQAMRYSGRFQLERSAAEQLWIQAEIPMLFFAQPGDLVRLERSNWGRNGRYRVMEAQVGQDESGGWTRLELAPPDVIL
;
A
#
# COMPACT_ATOMS: atom_id res chain seq x y z
N MET A 1 21.93 5.42 -3.67
CA MET A 1 20.65 6.12 -3.55
C MET A 1 20.88 7.60 -3.23
N THR A 2 20.12 8.52 -3.84
CA THR A 2 20.16 9.97 -3.58
C THR A 2 18.80 10.42 -3.07
N GLY A 3 18.78 11.09 -1.91
CA GLY A 3 17.58 11.67 -1.32
C GLY A 3 17.43 13.14 -1.64
N TYR A 4 16.21 13.57 -1.88
CA TYR A 4 15.83 14.96 -2.13
C TYR A 4 14.70 15.34 -1.19
N VAL A 5 14.78 16.54 -0.63
CA VAL A 5 13.66 17.17 0.07
C VAL A 5 13.19 18.39 -0.70
N ILE A 6 11.90 18.62 -0.66
CA ILE A 6 11.24 19.64 -1.46
C ILE A 6 10.37 20.48 -0.53
N THR A 7 10.54 21.79 -0.55
CA THR A 7 9.69 22.70 0.23
C THR A 7 8.32 22.88 -0.42
N ALA A 8 7.37 23.46 0.32
CA ALA A 8 6.05 23.81 -0.22
C ALA A 8 6.11 24.79 -1.41
N GLN A 9 7.19 25.57 -1.54
CA GLN A 9 7.46 26.50 -2.65
C GLN A 9 8.14 25.82 -3.85
N GLY A 10 8.43 24.50 -3.75
CA GLY A 10 9.08 23.73 -4.82
C GLY A 10 10.61 23.84 -4.85
N VAL A 11 11.22 24.40 -3.82
CA VAL A 11 12.69 24.42 -3.72
C VAL A 11 13.18 23.03 -3.36
N THR A 12 14.07 22.48 -4.20
CA THR A 12 14.62 21.13 -4.01
C THR A 12 16.04 21.22 -3.44
N THR A 13 16.27 20.44 -2.40
CA THR A 13 17.59 20.30 -1.75
C THR A 13 18.01 18.83 -1.77
N ILE A 14 19.25 18.57 -2.16
CA ILE A 14 19.84 17.23 -2.10
C ILE A 14 20.29 16.97 -0.66
N LEU A 15 19.86 15.84 -0.12
CA LEU A 15 20.33 15.39 1.20
C LEU A 15 21.76 14.82 1.08
N PRO A 16 22.58 14.93 2.14
CA PRO A 16 23.83 14.19 2.23
C PRO A 16 23.61 12.70 2.06
N ALA A 17 24.65 11.99 1.63
CA ALA A 17 24.58 10.54 1.51
C ALA A 17 24.13 9.90 2.85
N PRO A 18 23.05 9.10 2.86
CA PRO A 18 22.58 8.52 4.09
C PRO A 18 23.52 7.42 4.58
N VAL A 19 23.73 7.36 5.88
CA VAL A 19 24.45 6.25 6.56
C VAL A 19 23.55 5.04 6.75
N SER A 20 22.25 5.27 6.86
CA SER A 20 21.24 4.22 6.81
C SER A 20 19.93 4.75 6.24
N TRP A 21 19.18 3.87 5.62
CA TRP A 21 17.86 4.19 5.09
C TRP A 21 16.99 2.93 4.99
N CYS A 22 15.69 3.13 5.03
CA CYS A 22 14.70 2.08 4.84
C CYS A 22 13.45 2.64 4.15
N PHE A 23 12.97 1.95 3.14
CA PHE A 23 11.65 2.15 2.53
C PHE A 23 10.80 0.93 2.82
N GLN A 24 9.55 1.18 3.21
CA GLN A 24 8.53 0.16 3.37
C GLN A 24 7.39 0.46 2.40
N TYR A 25 7.07 -0.50 1.58
CA TYR A 25 5.97 -0.45 0.62
C TYR A 25 4.90 -1.43 1.03
N THR A 26 3.64 -0.99 1.03
CA THR A 26 2.48 -1.79 1.44
C THR A 26 1.42 -1.83 0.34
N SER A 27 0.62 -2.87 0.31
CA SER A 27 -0.50 -2.97 -0.63
C SER A 27 -1.76 -2.29 -0.08
N GLY A 28 -1.69 -0.99 0.20
CA GLY A 28 -2.83 -0.22 0.67
C GLY A 28 -2.61 0.46 2.03
N VAL A 29 -3.46 0.20 3.01
CA VAL A 29 -3.36 0.81 4.35
C VAL A 29 -2.78 -0.22 5.33
N PRO A 30 -1.74 0.15 6.15
CA PRO A 30 -1.10 1.46 6.26
C PRO A 30 -0.37 1.87 4.98
N CYS A 31 -0.12 3.17 4.80
CA CYS A 31 0.59 3.68 3.65
C CYS A 31 2.10 3.39 3.74
N ASP A 32 2.77 3.51 2.59
CA ASP A 32 4.22 3.41 2.49
C ASP A 32 4.91 4.37 3.47
N SER A 33 6.13 4.03 3.85
CA SER A 33 6.92 4.87 4.75
C SER A 33 8.40 4.87 4.38
N PHE A 34 9.10 5.92 4.80
CA PHE A 34 10.52 6.02 4.65
C PHE A 34 11.20 6.53 5.92
N ARG A 35 12.46 6.15 6.09
CA ARG A 35 13.36 6.71 7.10
C ARG A 35 14.76 6.77 6.54
N LEU A 36 15.44 7.90 6.76
CA LEU A 36 16.84 8.11 6.43
C LEU A 36 17.57 8.68 7.62
N ARG A 37 18.82 8.27 7.81
CA ARG A 37 19.77 8.88 8.75
C ARG A 37 20.96 9.38 7.97
N CYS A 38 21.25 10.67 8.04
CA CYS A 38 22.35 11.34 7.35
C CYS A 38 23.31 11.96 8.35
N ILE A 39 24.59 12.07 7.98
CA ILE A 39 25.55 12.85 8.75
C ILE A 39 25.19 14.32 8.61
N TRP A 40 25.21 15.04 9.72
CA TRP A 40 25.03 16.48 9.75
C TRP A 40 26.37 17.17 10.01
N ASP A 41 26.76 18.03 9.10
CA ASP A 41 28.02 18.79 9.22
C ASP A 41 27.89 20.10 10.02
N GLY A 42 26.67 20.34 10.55
CA GLY A 42 26.37 21.55 11.33
C GLY A 42 26.01 22.77 10.47
N ASP A 43 25.79 22.59 9.17
CA ASP A 43 25.34 23.69 8.31
C ASP A 43 23.95 24.19 8.75
N ASN A 44 23.92 25.43 9.24
CA ASN A 44 22.70 26.11 9.68
C ASN A 44 21.78 26.53 8.54
N GLN A 45 22.13 26.26 7.28
CA GLN A 45 21.25 26.51 6.13
C GLN A 45 20.22 25.43 5.92
N VAL A 46 20.40 24.26 6.54
CA VAL A 46 19.41 23.19 6.53
C VAL A 46 18.25 23.60 7.42
N ARG A 47 17.05 23.74 6.83
CA ARG A 47 15.80 24.12 7.50
C ARG A 47 14.77 23.00 7.40
N PRO A 48 14.83 21.97 8.23
CA PRO A 48 13.95 20.82 8.16
C PRO A 48 12.47 21.18 8.29
N GLU A 49 12.17 22.27 9.01
CA GLU A 49 10.82 22.78 9.21
C GLU A 49 10.15 23.28 7.91
N GLU A 50 10.91 23.50 6.84
CA GLU A 50 10.38 23.91 5.54
C GLU A 50 10.15 22.70 4.60
N TRP A 51 10.59 21.50 4.96
CA TRP A 51 10.50 20.32 4.12
C TRP A 51 9.08 19.73 4.12
N ALA A 52 8.51 19.66 2.94
CA ALA A 52 7.15 19.14 2.75
C ALA A 52 7.12 17.76 2.10
N LEU A 53 8.02 17.53 1.14
CA LEU A 53 8.08 16.29 0.37
C LEU A 53 9.49 15.70 0.40
N PHE A 54 9.53 14.40 0.26
CA PHE A 54 10.76 13.62 0.08
C PHE A 54 10.67 12.80 -1.21
N GLN A 55 11.80 12.70 -1.91
CA GLN A 55 11.95 11.82 -3.05
C GLN A 55 13.30 11.12 -3.01
N ALA A 56 13.31 9.82 -3.32
CA ALA A 56 14.53 9.03 -3.43
C ALA A 56 14.74 8.53 -4.85
N LEU A 57 15.96 8.64 -5.35
CA LEU A 57 16.35 8.13 -6.67
C LEU A 57 17.51 7.13 -6.56
N GLU A 58 17.45 6.08 -7.38
CA GLU A 58 18.53 5.12 -7.56
C GLU A 58 18.71 4.86 -9.06
N GLY A 59 19.93 5.04 -9.55
CA GLY A 59 20.20 4.88 -10.97
C GLY A 59 19.43 5.83 -11.90
N GLY A 60 18.92 6.95 -11.38
CA GLY A 60 18.08 7.91 -12.11
C GLY A 60 16.58 7.58 -12.08
N GLU A 61 16.19 6.47 -11.49
CA GLU A 61 14.79 6.09 -11.32
C GLU A 61 14.27 6.42 -9.92
N VAL A 62 13.04 6.91 -9.84
CA VAL A 62 12.38 7.19 -8.56
C VAL A 62 12.11 5.88 -7.83
N GLN A 63 12.56 5.80 -6.60
CA GLN A 63 12.29 4.67 -5.72
C GLN A 63 11.18 4.98 -4.71
N PHE A 64 11.10 6.22 -4.25
CA PHE A 64 10.09 6.62 -3.27
C PHE A 64 9.72 8.08 -3.45
N THR A 65 8.45 8.41 -3.28
CA THR A 65 7.94 9.78 -3.17
C THR A 65 6.92 9.83 -2.03
N GLY A 66 7.07 10.80 -1.14
CA GLY A 66 6.15 10.92 -0.01
C GLY A 66 6.21 12.27 0.70
N VAL A 67 5.51 12.37 1.80
CA VAL A 67 5.47 13.53 2.69
C VAL A 67 6.48 13.37 3.81
N VAL A 68 7.14 14.46 4.20
CA VAL A 68 7.99 14.49 5.40
C VAL A 68 7.09 14.70 6.61
N ASP A 69 7.11 13.74 7.55
CA ASP A 69 6.35 13.85 8.80
C ASP A 69 7.22 14.36 9.94
N GLU A 70 8.50 13.95 9.98
CA GLU A 70 9.38 14.26 11.10
C GLU A 70 10.83 14.42 10.62
N CYS A 71 11.53 15.35 11.25
CA CYS A 71 12.97 15.49 11.15
C CYS A 71 13.56 15.72 12.54
N GLU A 72 14.48 14.88 12.95
CA GLU A 72 15.17 14.96 14.22
C GLU A 72 16.66 15.22 14.00
N THR A 73 17.24 16.18 14.73
CA THR A 73 18.68 16.40 14.78
C THR A 73 19.25 15.84 16.07
N VAL A 74 20.28 14.99 15.96
CA VAL A 74 20.90 14.30 17.08
C VAL A 74 22.37 14.65 17.15
N LEU A 75 22.84 15.11 18.32
CA LEU A 75 24.24 15.30 18.63
C LEU A 75 24.63 14.35 19.76
N GLY A 76 25.54 13.44 19.49
CA GLY A 76 25.98 12.45 20.44
C GLY A 76 27.48 12.11 20.35
N PRO A 77 27.98 11.13 21.13
CA PRO A 77 29.37 10.69 21.07
C PRO A 77 29.82 10.18 19.69
N GLU A 78 28.87 9.70 18.88
CA GLU A 78 29.10 9.18 17.53
C GLU A 78 29.13 10.29 16.47
N GLY A 79 28.88 11.55 16.84
CA GLY A 79 28.81 12.68 15.95
C GLY A 79 27.45 13.33 15.89
N ALA A 80 27.26 14.16 14.88
CA ALA A 80 26.00 14.84 14.60
C ALA A 80 25.30 14.17 13.41
N PHE A 81 24.02 13.90 13.58
CA PHE A 81 23.15 13.28 12.56
C PHE A 81 21.84 14.03 12.47
N PHE A 82 21.18 13.90 11.34
CA PHE A 82 19.76 14.17 11.26
C PHE A 82 19.02 12.95 10.69
N GLU A 83 17.85 12.71 11.21
CA GLU A 83 16.94 11.67 10.76
C GLU A 83 15.72 12.31 10.11
N VAL A 84 15.36 11.85 8.91
CA VAL A 84 14.17 12.29 8.20
C VAL A 84 13.28 11.06 8.03
N SER A 85 12.03 11.20 8.39
CA SER A 85 11.05 10.14 8.21
C SER A 85 9.70 10.68 7.75
N GLY A 86 8.91 9.81 7.14
CA GLY A 86 7.60 10.17 6.67
C GLY A 86 6.91 9.02 5.96
N ARG A 87 5.81 9.38 5.31
CA ARG A 87 4.90 8.42 4.67
C ARG A 87 4.75 8.70 3.18
N GLY A 88 4.27 7.71 2.43
CA GLY A 88 3.89 7.87 1.03
C GLY A 88 2.75 8.87 0.83
N MET A 89 2.46 9.21 -0.42
CA MET A 89 1.47 10.24 -0.77
C MET A 89 0.04 9.93 -0.30
N ALA A 90 -0.28 8.67 0.01
CA ALA A 90 -1.55 8.28 0.63
C ALA A 90 -1.81 8.99 1.97
N ALA A 91 -0.76 9.42 2.69
CA ALA A 91 -0.88 10.16 3.94
C ALA A 91 -1.76 11.41 3.80
N ARG A 92 -1.67 12.11 2.66
CA ARG A 92 -2.52 13.29 2.38
C ARG A 92 -4.02 12.99 2.36
N LEU A 93 -4.39 11.78 1.97
CA LEU A 93 -5.80 11.36 1.96
C LEU A 93 -6.21 10.69 3.28
N LEU A 94 -5.26 10.08 4.00
CA LEU A 94 -5.53 9.44 5.28
C LEU A 94 -5.74 10.45 6.40
N ASP A 95 -4.97 11.53 6.40
CA ASP A 95 -4.95 12.53 7.47
C ASP A 95 -6.02 13.61 7.30
N ASN A 96 -6.68 13.66 6.15
CA ASN A 96 -7.71 14.65 5.88
C ASN A 96 -9.11 14.03 5.93
N GLU A 97 -9.98 14.69 6.69
CA GLU A 97 -11.38 14.31 6.83
C GLU A 97 -12.21 14.90 5.70
N ALA A 98 -12.99 14.06 5.04
CA ALA A 98 -13.87 14.46 3.94
C ALA A 98 -15.11 15.21 4.47
N LEU A 99 -15.51 16.20 3.73
CA LEU A 99 -16.78 16.89 4.00
C LEU A 99 -17.97 15.95 3.70
N SER A 100 -18.87 15.82 4.65
CA SER A 100 -20.09 15.04 4.50
C SER A 100 -20.93 15.57 3.34
N GLN A 101 -21.24 14.69 2.36
CA GLN A 101 -22.09 15.05 1.23
C GLN A 101 -22.74 13.82 0.58
N ASP A 102 -23.82 14.06 -0.15
CA ASP A 102 -24.55 13.05 -0.89
C ASP A 102 -24.47 13.32 -2.40
N TYR A 103 -24.04 12.30 -3.16
CA TYR A 103 -24.06 12.32 -4.61
C TYR A 103 -25.27 11.53 -5.13
N GLU A 104 -26.16 12.15 -5.90
CA GLU A 104 -27.19 11.42 -6.63
C GLU A 104 -26.59 10.45 -7.64
N LEU A 105 -25.52 10.90 -8.32
CA LEU A 105 -24.68 10.12 -9.20
C LEU A 105 -23.23 10.54 -9.01
N ALA A 106 -22.45 9.72 -8.30
CA ALA A 106 -21.02 9.90 -8.14
C ALA A 106 -20.29 9.43 -9.40
N ALA A 107 -19.96 10.36 -10.29
CA ALA A 107 -19.08 10.07 -11.42
C ALA A 107 -17.62 10.00 -10.94
N PRO A 108 -16.76 9.16 -11.55
CA PRO A 108 -15.35 9.07 -11.18
C PRO A 108 -14.64 10.44 -11.15
N ALA A 109 -14.88 11.27 -12.18
CA ALA A 109 -14.30 12.62 -12.24
C ALA A 109 -14.75 13.52 -11.07
N ALA A 110 -15.97 13.38 -10.58
CA ALA A 110 -16.46 14.16 -9.45
C ALA A 110 -15.76 13.72 -8.15
N ILE A 111 -15.63 12.43 -7.93
CA ILE A 111 -14.92 11.89 -6.76
C ILE A 111 -13.44 12.31 -6.75
N LEU A 112 -12.76 12.24 -7.90
CA LEU A 112 -11.36 12.65 -8.00
C LEU A 112 -11.21 14.16 -7.77
N ARG A 113 -12.04 14.98 -8.39
CA ARG A 113 -12.02 16.44 -8.23
C ARG A 113 -12.26 16.85 -6.76
N ASP A 114 -13.19 16.20 -6.07
CA ASP A 114 -13.62 16.61 -4.73
C ASP A 114 -12.73 16.03 -3.63
N HIS A 115 -12.17 14.82 -3.81
CA HIS A 115 -11.51 14.05 -2.75
C HIS A 115 -10.02 13.75 -3.01
N VAL A 116 -9.47 14.05 -4.19
CA VAL A 116 -8.07 13.74 -4.53
C VAL A 116 -7.30 14.95 -5.03
N GLU A 117 -7.83 15.68 -6.01
CA GLU A 117 -7.15 16.82 -6.63
C GLU A 117 -6.81 17.96 -5.66
N PRO A 118 -7.65 18.28 -4.63
CA PRO A 118 -7.33 19.32 -3.66
C PRO A 118 -6.02 19.08 -2.90
N TYR A 119 -5.58 17.84 -2.83
CA TYR A 119 -4.35 17.43 -2.13
C TYR A 119 -3.12 17.36 -3.05
N GLY A 120 -3.24 17.82 -4.30
CA GLY A 120 -2.15 17.87 -5.26
C GLY A 120 -1.66 16.48 -5.71
N ILE A 121 -2.53 15.49 -5.66
CA ILE A 121 -2.24 14.10 -6.06
C ILE A 121 -2.58 13.93 -7.54
N GLN A 122 -1.61 13.47 -8.31
CA GLN A 122 -1.82 13.07 -9.70
C GLN A 122 -2.44 11.69 -9.77
N THR A 123 -3.34 11.47 -10.71
CA THR A 123 -4.02 10.19 -10.90
C THR A 123 -3.68 9.56 -12.24
N GLU A 124 -3.55 8.24 -12.25
CA GLU A 124 -3.36 7.44 -13.46
C GLU A 124 -4.39 6.30 -13.53
N GLY A 125 -4.95 6.06 -14.70
CA GLY A 125 -5.99 5.06 -14.88
C GLY A 125 -7.39 5.65 -14.67
N GLY A 126 -8.29 4.86 -14.04
CA GLY A 126 -9.67 5.29 -13.77
C GLY A 126 -10.67 4.99 -14.88
N ALA A 127 -10.24 4.57 -16.07
CA ALA A 127 -11.14 4.21 -17.16
C ALA A 127 -12.06 3.00 -16.85
N ALA A 128 -11.64 2.16 -15.90
CA ALA A 128 -12.43 1.01 -15.44
C ALA A 128 -13.46 1.37 -14.35
N LEU A 129 -13.40 2.60 -13.81
CA LEU A 129 -14.36 3.07 -12.81
C LEU A 129 -15.67 3.50 -13.46
N GLY A 130 -16.78 3.00 -12.95
CA GLY A 130 -18.12 3.41 -13.35
C GLY A 130 -18.77 4.38 -12.35
N PRO A 131 -19.81 5.09 -12.75
CA PRO A 131 -20.55 5.96 -11.85
C PRO A 131 -21.34 5.14 -10.82
N VAL A 132 -21.45 5.68 -9.60
CA VAL A 132 -22.20 5.06 -8.50
C VAL A 132 -23.40 5.94 -8.14
N SER A 133 -24.61 5.35 -8.21
CA SER A 133 -25.84 6.06 -7.84
C SER A 133 -25.97 6.12 -6.32
N ARG A 134 -26.35 7.28 -5.81
CA ARG A 134 -26.61 7.52 -4.38
C ARG A 134 -25.45 7.14 -3.49
N PHE A 135 -24.28 7.72 -3.78
CA PHE A 135 -23.09 7.58 -2.99
C PHE A 135 -23.06 8.64 -1.91
N SER A 136 -22.91 8.23 -0.66
CA SER A 136 -22.95 9.13 0.51
C SER A 136 -21.61 9.11 1.21
N VAL A 137 -21.06 10.29 1.47
CA VAL A 137 -19.86 10.50 2.28
C VAL A 137 -20.30 10.80 3.71
N ALA A 138 -19.98 9.92 4.64
CA ALA A 138 -20.30 10.09 6.05
C ALA A 138 -19.33 11.08 6.73
N ALA A 139 -19.82 11.84 7.69
CA ALA A 139 -18.95 12.65 8.55
C ALA A 139 -17.95 11.77 9.31
N GLY A 140 -16.71 12.23 9.44
CA GLY A 140 -15.60 11.49 10.06
C GLY A 140 -14.93 10.47 9.16
N SER A 141 -15.31 10.39 7.88
CA SER A 141 -14.59 9.60 6.89
C SER A 141 -13.33 10.33 6.43
N SER A 142 -12.19 9.65 6.35
CA SER A 142 -11.03 10.23 5.66
C SER A 142 -11.25 10.27 4.15
N GLU A 143 -10.55 11.15 3.46
CA GLU A 143 -10.59 11.21 1.99
C GLU A 143 -10.19 9.88 1.36
N TRP A 144 -9.21 9.18 1.96
CA TRP A 144 -8.86 7.83 1.56
C TRP A 144 -10.02 6.85 1.69
N ALA A 145 -10.78 6.91 2.79
CA ALA A 145 -11.90 6.01 3.00
C ALA A 145 -12.99 6.22 1.94
N VAL A 146 -13.25 7.45 1.54
CA VAL A 146 -14.20 7.81 0.47
C VAL A 146 -13.74 7.24 -0.87
N LEU A 147 -12.47 7.50 -1.23
CA LEU A 147 -11.87 6.98 -2.46
C LEU A 147 -11.87 5.46 -2.49
N TYR A 148 -11.48 4.84 -1.38
CA TYR A 148 -11.41 3.39 -1.26
C TYR A 148 -12.80 2.73 -1.37
N GLU A 149 -13.80 3.29 -0.72
CA GLU A 149 -15.19 2.83 -0.84
C GLU A 149 -15.67 2.93 -2.29
N PHE A 150 -15.47 4.07 -2.93
CA PHE A 150 -15.85 4.29 -4.31
C PHE A 150 -15.14 3.33 -5.28
N ALA A 151 -13.82 3.22 -5.18
CA ALA A 151 -13.01 2.42 -6.12
C ALA A 151 -13.12 0.92 -5.80
N ARG A 152 -12.96 0.54 -4.54
CA ARG A 152 -12.87 -0.88 -4.18
C ARG A 152 -14.22 -1.55 -3.99
N TYR A 153 -15.12 -0.95 -3.18
CA TYR A 153 -16.40 -1.59 -2.87
C TYR A 153 -17.40 -1.48 -4.02
N HIS A 154 -17.44 -0.34 -4.70
CA HIS A 154 -18.39 -0.12 -5.77
C HIS A 154 -17.89 -0.53 -7.15
N ASN A 155 -16.60 -0.42 -7.41
CA ASN A 155 -15.99 -0.68 -8.71
C ASN A 155 -15.03 -1.88 -8.77
N GLY A 156 -14.64 -2.45 -7.63
CA GLY A 156 -13.74 -3.60 -7.58
C GLY A 156 -12.27 -3.30 -7.90
N ILE A 157 -11.90 -2.01 -7.97
CA ILE A 157 -10.54 -1.54 -8.23
C ILE A 157 -9.87 -1.20 -6.90
N CYS A 158 -8.70 -1.79 -6.62
CA CYS A 158 -7.90 -1.45 -5.45
C CYS A 158 -7.06 -0.19 -5.74
N PRO A 159 -7.38 0.97 -5.14
CA PRO A 159 -6.56 2.18 -5.30
C PRO A 159 -5.21 1.98 -4.61
N ARG A 160 -4.14 2.44 -5.24
CA ARG A 160 -2.76 2.33 -4.74
C ARG A 160 -1.91 3.47 -5.23
N PHE A 161 -0.76 3.67 -4.62
CA PHE A 161 0.23 4.65 -5.08
C PHE A 161 1.41 3.96 -5.74
N ASP A 162 2.00 4.61 -6.74
CA ASP A 162 3.27 4.20 -7.33
C ASP A 162 4.46 4.93 -6.66
N ARG A 163 5.67 4.63 -7.13
CA ARG A 163 6.90 5.23 -6.58
C ARG A 163 6.98 6.74 -6.80
N GLU A 164 6.37 7.22 -7.87
CA GLU A 164 6.29 8.64 -8.22
C GLU A 164 5.24 9.39 -7.38
N GLY A 165 4.49 8.67 -6.53
CA GLY A 165 3.45 9.24 -5.69
C GLY A 165 2.16 9.54 -6.43
N ARG A 166 1.93 8.91 -7.59
CA ARG A 166 0.67 9.00 -8.35
C ARG A 166 -0.33 7.96 -7.84
N LEU A 167 -1.58 8.35 -7.77
CA LEU A 167 -2.68 7.45 -7.45
C LEU A 167 -3.04 6.61 -8.68
N ILE A 168 -2.93 5.30 -8.58
CA ILE A 168 -3.23 4.34 -9.62
C ILE A 168 -4.62 3.74 -9.40
N LEU A 169 -5.50 3.89 -10.39
CA LEU A 169 -6.89 3.45 -10.37
C LEU A 169 -7.17 2.44 -11.49
N SER A 170 -6.30 1.46 -11.62
CA SER A 170 -6.41 0.37 -12.58
C SER A 170 -6.10 -0.97 -11.91
N PRO A 171 -6.57 -2.10 -12.44
CA PRO A 171 -6.17 -3.42 -11.97
C PRO A 171 -4.64 -3.59 -11.97
N TRP A 172 -4.13 -4.53 -11.18
CA TRP A 172 -2.72 -4.90 -11.22
C TRP A 172 -2.36 -5.42 -12.61
N PRO A 173 -1.27 -4.91 -13.22
CA PRO A 173 -0.95 -5.28 -14.61
C PRO A 173 -0.37 -6.69 -14.75
N ASP A 174 0.13 -7.29 -13.67
CA ASP A 174 0.78 -8.62 -13.64
C ASP A 174 1.89 -8.81 -14.70
N THR A 175 2.55 -7.71 -15.07
CA THR A 175 3.56 -7.70 -16.13
C THR A 175 4.97 -7.89 -15.62
N ARG A 176 5.21 -7.61 -14.34
CA ARG A 176 6.53 -7.75 -13.73
C ARG A 176 6.60 -9.02 -12.91
N GLU A 177 7.47 -9.94 -13.33
CA GLU A 177 7.79 -11.15 -12.58
C GLU A 177 9.29 -11.18 -12.27
N ILE A 178 9.63 -11.41 -11.02
CA ILE A 178 11.00 -11.42 -10.50
C ILE A 178 11.32 -12.83 -10.04
N ALA A 179 12.47 -13.37 -10.49
CA ALA A 179 12.91 -14.68 -10.04
C ALA A 179 13.60 -14.57 -8.66
N LEU A 180 13.24 -15.46 -7.76
CA LEU A 180 13.93 -15.69 -6.49
C LEU A 180 14.39 -17.14 -6.46
N ASP A 181 15.45 -17.42 -7.26
CA ASP A 181 16.06 -18.73 -7.46
C ASP A 181 17.31 -18.91 -6.58
N ASP A 182 18.03 -20.02 -6.77
CA ASP A 182 19.23 -20.33 -5.99
C ASP A 182 20.41 -19.36 -6.23
N ALA A 183 20.38 -18.54 -7.28
CA ALA A 183 21.39 -17.50 -7.52
C ALA A 183 21.23 -16.27 -6.62
N VAL A 184 20.02 -16.02 -6.12
CA VAL A 184 19.76 -14.93 -5.18
C VAL A 184 20.07 -15.41 -3.76
N PRO A 185 21.00 -14.77 -3.01
CA PRO A 185 21.25 -15.15 -1.64
C PRO A 185 20.00 -14.87 -0.79
N VAL A 186 19.63 -15.81 0.08
CA VAL A 186 18.52 -15.68 1.02
C VAL A 186 19.00 -16.10 2.40
N GLU A 187 18.92 -15.21 3.38
CA GLU A 187 19.27 -15.52 4.76
C GLU A 187 18.18 -16.36 5.42
N ARG A 188 16.92 -16.01 5.16
CA ARG A 188 15.79 -16.70 5.73
C ARG A 188 14.63 -16.75 4.74
N LEU A 189 14.05 -17.94 4.62
CA LEU A 189 12.80 -18.16 3.93
C LEU A 189 11.87 -18.92 4.88
N SER A 190 10.71 -18.36 5.16
CA SER A 190 9.74 -18.99 6.04
C SER A 190 8.36 -19.02 5.39
N CYS A 191 7.63 -20.10 5.63
CA CYS A 191 6.25 -20.23 5.19
C CYS A 191 5.35 -20.49 6.40
N ARG A 192 4.36 -19.63 6.57
CA ARG A 192 3.34 -19.80 7.60
C ARG A 192 2.02 -20.13 6.94
N VAL A 193 1.39 -21.21 7.41
CA VAL A 193 0.02 -21.53 7.03
C VAL A 193 -0.88 -21.23 8.23
N ARG A 194 -1.78 -20.27 8.07
CA ARG A 194 -2.71 -19.84 9.10
C ARG A 194 -4.14 -20.20 8.67
N ARG A 195 -4.80 -21.03 9.43
CA ARG A 195 -6.23 -21.31 9.22
C ARG A 195 -7.14 -20.40 10.03
N TYR A 196 -6.60 -19.87 11.13
CA TYR A 196 -7.30 -18.89 11.95
C TYR A 196 -7.44 -17.58 11.19
N GLY A 197 -8.64 -17.05 11.15
CA GLY A 197 -8.94 -15.79 10.43
C GLY A 197 -9.59 -16.00 9.07
N VAL A 198 -9.26 -17.09 8.36
CA VAL A 198 -9.83 -17.35 7.03
C VAL A 198 -11.34 -17.53 7.10
N LEU A 199 -12.04 -16.82 6.22
CA LEU A 199 -13.49 -16.86 6.12
C LEU A 199 -13.94 -17.92 5.11
N SER A 200 -14.96 -18.70 5.49
CA SER A 200 -15.66 -19.61 4.59
C SER A 200 -16.86 -18.95 3.92
N GLN A 201 -17.38 -17.87 4.51
CA GLN A 201 -18.58 -17.19 4.02
C GLN A 201 -18.63 -15.75 4.54
N VAL A 202 -19.04 -14.83 3.69
CA VAL A 202 -19.39 -13.46 4.07
C VAL A 202 -20.83 -13.18 3.68
N VAL A 203 -21.62 -12.73 4.64
CA VAL A 203 -23.01 -12.28 4.43
C VAL A 203 -23.02 -10.74 4.44
N VAL A 204 -23.28 -10.15 3.29
CA VAL A 204 -23.36 -8.70 3.15
C VAL A 204 -24.82 -8.27 3.21
N ARG A 205 -25.12 -7.30 4.06
CA ARG A 205 -26.46 -6.78 4.28
C ARG A 205 -26.55 -5.31 3.87
N ASP A 206 -27.57 -4.99 3.09
CA ASP A 206 -28.06 -3.64 2.89
C ASP A 206 -29.36 -3.47 3.73
N ARG A 207 -29.25 -2.73 4.83
CA ARG A 207 -30.40 -2.51 5.74
C ARG A 207 -31.45 -1.60 5.13
N TYR A 208 -31.07 -0.70 4.22
CA TYR A 208 -31.97 0.28 3.62
C TYR A 208 -32.88 -0.36 2.56
N GLN A 209 -32.37 -1.38 1.84
CA GLN A 209 -33.14 -2.10 0.85
C GLN A 209 -33.60 -3.48 1.32
N ASN A 210 -33.30 -3.84 2.59
CA ASN A 210 -33.57 -5.16 3.15
C ASN A 210 -33.05 -6.30 2.25
N ARG A 211 -31.87 -6.11 1.69
CA ARG A 211 -31.20 -7.09 0.82
C ARG A 211 -30.07 -7.78 1.53
N THR A 212 -29.85 -9.02 1.16
CA THR A 212 -28.74 -9.82 1.68
C THR A 212 -28.07 -10.54 0.51
N GLU A 213 -26.75 -10.51 0.45
CA GLU A 213 -25.92 -11.24 -0.49
C GLU A 213 -24.95 -12.12 0.28
N THR A 214 -24.76 -13.34 -0.18
CA THR A 214 -23.81 -14.28 0.41
C THR A 214 -22.72 -14.60 -0.58
N VAL A 215 -21.47 -14.41 -0.15
CA VAL A 215 -20.27 -14.77 -0.91
C VAL A 215 -19.56 -15.88 -0.17
N GLU A 216 -19.20 -16.94 -0.87
CA GLU A 216 -18.62 -18.15 -0.28
C GLU A 216 -17.18 -18.39 -0.74
N ASN A 217 -16.41 -19.09 0.09
CA ASN A 217 -15.08 -19.62 -0.18
C ASN A 217 -15.15 -21.16 -0.21
N PRO A 218 -15.50 -21.75 -1.38
CA PRO A 218 -15.70 -23.20 -1.47
C PRO A 218 -14.41 -23.98 -1.17
N ALA A 219 -13.25 -23.44 -1.52
CA ALA A 219 -11.96 -24.09 -1.28
C ALA A 219 -11.70 -24.25 0.22
N PHE A 220 -11.98 -23.21 1.01
CA PHE A 220 -11.81 -23.30 2.46
C PHE A 220 -12.90 -24.15 3.14
N GLN A 221 -14.12 -24.12 2.62
CA GLN A 221 -15.21 -25.01 3.08
C GLN A 221 -14.84 -26.49 2.87
N ALA A 222 -14.25 -26.84 1.71
CA ALA A 222 -13.79 -28.21 1.44
C ALA A 222 -12.68 -28.68 2.40
N LEU A 223 -11.91 -27.75 2.96
CA LEU A 223 -10.92 -28.02 4.01
C LEU A 223 -11.53 -28.04 5.43
N GLY A 224 -12.86 -28.01 5.57
CA GLY A 224 -13.57 -28.00 6.85
C GLY A 224 -13.63 -26.62 7.51
N GLY A 225 -13.52 -25.55 6.74
CA GLY A 225 -13.68 -24.17 7.25
C GLY A 225 -15.15 -23.82 7.47
N HIS A 226 -15.48 -23.20 8.62
CA HIS A 226 -16.88 -22.86 8.98
C HIS A 226 -17.02 -21.42 9.52
N ARG A 227 -16.07 -20.52 9.21
CA ARG A 227 -16.12 -19.17 9.75
C ARG A 227 -16.95 -18.23 8.86
N ARG A 228 -17.93 -17.56 9.47
CA ARG A 228 -18.79 -16.56 8.82
C ARG A 228 -18.50 -15.17 9.35
N GLN A 229 -18.53 -14.20 8.47
CA GLN A 229 -18.57 -12.76 8.80
C GLN A 229 -19.87 -12.15 8.26
N VAL A 230 -20.44 -11.20 9.00
CA VAL A 230 -21.56 -10.39 8.53
C VAL A 230 -21.10 -8.96 8.40
N VAL A 231 -21.25 -8.39 7.20
CA VAL A 231 -20.91 -7.01 6.87
C VAL A 231 -22.18 -6.25 6.55
N THR A 232 -22.32 -5.05 7.09
CA THR A 232 -23.42 -4.16 6.74
C THR A 232 -22.90 -3.03 5.88
N MET A 233 -23.52 -2.81 4.72
CA MET A 233 -23.18 -1.70 3.84
C MET A 233 -23.55 -0.37 4.52
N PRO A 234 -22.71 0.67 4.38
CA PRO A 234 -22.92 1.95 5.06
C PRO A 234 -24.14 2.72 4.53
N GLY A 235 -24.54 2.46 3.29
CA GLY A 235 -25.66 3.13 2.63
C GLY A 235 -26.46 2.18 1.73
N LYS A 236 -27.39 2.75 0.94
CA LYS A 236 -28.08 2.00 -0.11
C LYS A 236 -27.06 1.56 -1.17
N SER A 237 -26.94 0.26 -1.36
CA SER A 237 -25.89 -0.30 -2.19
C SER A 237 -26.46 -1.09 -3.36
N GLN A 238 -25.75 -1.00 -4.49
CA GLN A 238 -26.03 -1.86 -5.62
C GLN A 238 -25.61 -3.30 -5.30
N TYR A 239 -26.27 -4.25 -5.93
CA TYR A 239 -25.95 -5.69 -5.78
C TYR A 239 -24.48 -6.00 -6.05
N GLN A 240 -23.91 -5.36 -7.07
CA GLN A 240 -22.51 -5.53 -7.46
C GLN A 240 -21.55 -5.02 -6.34
N ALA A 241 -21.85 -3.88 -5.74
CA ALA A 241 -21.06 -3.35 -4.62
C ALA A 241 -21.10 -4.28 -3.40
N MET A 242 -22.24 -4.89 -3.11
CA MET A 242 -22.36 -5.88 -2.04
C MET A 242 -21.48 -7.11 -2.32
N ARG A 243 -21.46 -7.59 -3.56
CA ARG A 243 -20.60 -8.72 -3.96
C ARG A 243 -19.13 -8.37 -3.89
N TYR A 244 -18.72 -7.17 -4.32
CA TYR A 244 -17.34 -6.70 -4.21
C TYR A 244 -16.91 -6.61 -2.74
N SER A 245 -17.75 -6.04 -1.89
CA SER A 245 -17.47 -5.97 -0.44
C SER A 245 -17.31 -7.36 0.16
N GLY A 246 -18.22 -8.29 -0.14
CA GLY A 246 -18.13 -9.67 0.34
C GLY A 246 -16.88 -10.40 -0.15
N ARG A 247 -16.58 -10.26 -1.44
CA ARG A 247 -15.38 -10.85 -2.05
C ARG A 247 -14.12 -10.27 -1.44
N PHE A 248 -14.03 -8.97 -1.26
CA PHE A 248 -12.91 -8.32 -0.59
C PHE A 248 -12.62 -8.89 0.79
N GLN A 249 -13.65 -9.10 1.62
CA GLN A 249 -13.46 -9.68 2.95
C GLN A 249 -12.94 -11.13 2.87
N LEU A 250 -13.45 -11.92 1.92
CA LEU A 250 -12.96 -13.28 1.70
C LEU A 250 -11.50 -13.27 1.24
N GLU A 251 -11.17 -12.49 0.22
CA GLU A 251 -9.82 -12.36 -0.35
C GLU A 251 -8.82 -11.90 0.70
N ARG A 252 -9.16 -10.85 1.45
CA ARG A 252 -8.32 -10.36 2.55
C ARG A 252 -8.07 -11.43 3.61
N SER A 253 -9.11 -12.17 4.01
CA SER A 253 -8.96 -13.26 4.98
C SER A 253 -8.12 -14.42 4.45
N ALA A 254 -8.22 -14.71 3.15
CA ALA A 254 -7.47 -15.77 2.47
C ALA A 254 -6.01 -15.38 2.22
N ALA A 255 -5.71 -14.09 2.05
CA ALA A 255 -4.35 -13.58 1.94
C ALA A 255 -3.48 -13.99 3.13
N GLU A 256 -4.07 -14.01 4.31
CA GLU A 256 -3.39 -14.40 5.53
C GLU A 256 -3.27 -15.94 5.70
N GLN A 257 -3.88 -16.73 4.82
CA GLN A 257 -3.86 -18.19 4.93
C GLN A 257 -2.50 -18.78 4.64
N LEU A 258 -1.83 -18.30 3.61
CA LEU A 258 -0.48 -18.70 3.25
C LEU A 258 0.38 -17.44 3.14
N TRP A 259 1.41 -17.41 3.93
CA TRP A 259 2.29 -16.26 4.06
C TRP A 259 3.74 -16.72 3.98
N ILE A 260 4.49 -16.20 3.01
CA ILE A 260 5.91 -16.45 2.86
C ILE A 260 6.66 -15.18 3.16
N GLN A 261 7.66 -15.25 4.01
CA GLN A 261 8.58 -14.18 4.31
C GLN A 261 9.97 -14.56 3.81
N ALA A 262 10.58 -13.68 3.01
CA ALA A 262 11.94 -13.81 2.52
C ALA A 262 12.81 -12.67 3.04
N GLU A 263 13.97 -12.99 3.60
CA GLU A 263 15.01 -12.06 4.03
C GLU A 263 16.22 -12.24 3.11
N ILE A 264 16.58 -11.18 2.39
CA ILE A 264 17.56 -11.17 1.31
C ILE A 264 18.68 -10.20 1.70
N PRO A 265 19.95 -10.62 1.84
CA PRO A 265 21.06 -9.76 2.27
C PRO A 265 21.62 -8.93 1.10
N MET A 266 20.74 -8.29 0.36
CA MET A 266 21.07 -7.34 -0.71
C MET A 266 19.87 -6.47 -1.04
N LEU A 267 20.11 -5.38 -1.76
CA LEU A 267 19.05 -4.57 -2.32
C LEU A 267 18.34 -5.34 -3.46
N PHE A 268 17.07 -5.61 -3.25
CA PHE A 268 16.22 -6.32 -4.18
C PHE A 268 14.91 -5.57 -4.33
N PHE A 269 14.86 -4.64 -5.28
CA PHE A 269 13.73 -3.74 -5.43
C PHE A 269 12.51 -4.48 -6.01
N ALA A 270 11.60 -4.84 -5.12
CA ALA A 270 10.28 -5.35 -5.42
C ALA A 270 9.22 -4.44 -4.82
N GLN A 271 8.03 -4.44 -5.40
CA GLN A 271 6.90 -3.63 -4.91
C GLN A 271 5.68 -4.50 -4.69
N PRO A 272 4.77 -4.07 -3.80
CA PRO A 272 3.46 -4.68 -3.70
C PRO A 272 2.80 -4.78 -5.08
N GLY A 273 2.28 -5.97 -5.38
CA GLY A 273 1.71 -6.30 -6.68
C GLY A 273 2.65 -6.98 -7.66
N ASP A 274 3.97 -6.83 -7.54
CA ASP A 274 4.92 -7.59 -8.33
C ASP A 274 4.72 -9.10 -8.09
N LEU A 275 5.00 -9.89 -9.11
CA LEU A 275 4.99 -11.33 -9.00
C LEU A 275 6.42 -11.83 -8.74
N VAL A 276 6.55 -12.74 -7.78
CA VAL A 276 7.79 -13.43 -7.47
C VAL A 276 7.65 -14.89 -7.82
N ARG A 277 8.54 -15.37 -8.69
CA ARG A 277 8.68 -16.79 -9.00
C ARG A 277 9.75 -17.38 -8.09
N LEU A 278 9.29 -18.11 -7.08
CA LEU A 278 10.14 -18.78 -6.11
C LEU A 278 10.56 -20.14 -6.63
N GLU A 279 11.86 -20.34 -6.85
CA GLU A 279 12.45 -21.56 -7.41
C GLU A 279 13.72 -21.93 -6.64
N ARG A 280 13.55 -22.57 -5.48
CA ARG A 280 14.66 -22.99 -4.60
C ARG A 280 14.76 -24.50 -4.57
N SER A 281 15.99 -25.04 -4.74
CA SER A 281 16.24 -26.48 -4.81
C SER A 281 15.80 -27.25 -3.54
N ASN A 282 15.90 -26.63 -2.37
CA ASN A 282 15.56 -27.25 -1.07
C ASN A 282 14.31 -26.67 -0.43
N TRP A 283 13.38 -26.16 -1.22
CA TRP A 283 12.16 -25.52 -0.73
C TRP A 283 10.91 -26.19 -1.28
N GLY A 284 10.10 -26.76 -0.37
CA GLY A 284 8.89 -27.49 -0.75
C GLY A 284 7.68 -26.63 -1.14
N ARG A 285 7.86 -25.29 -1.24
CA ARG A 285 6.80 -24.34 -1.57
C ARG A 285 7.20 -23.45 -2.74
N ASN A 286 7.86 -24.05 -3.74
CA ASN A 286 8.15 -23.38 -5.00
C ASN A 286 6.86 -23.02 -5.73
N GLY A 287 6.87 -21.90 -6.44
CA GLY A 287 5.70 -21.42 -7.15
C GLY A 287 5.71 -19.91 -7.36
N ARG A 288 4.60 -19.41 -7.82
CA ARG A 288 4.37 -18.00 -8.14
C ARG A 288 3.61 -17.33 -7.00
N TYR A 289 4.10 -16.21 -6.54
CA TYR A 289 3.55 -15.46 -5.42
C TYR A 289 3.47 -13.98 -5.76
N ARG A 290 2.62 -13.24 -5.06
CA ARG A 290 2.50 -11.79 -5.16
C ARG A 290 3.17 -11.14 -3.96
N VAL A 291 3.93 -10.07 -4.20
CA VAL A 291 4.47 -9.21 -3.14
C VAL A 291 3.32 -8.43 -2.51
N MET A 292 3.16 -8.58 -1.21
CA MET A 292 2.16 -7.88 -0.40
C MET A 292 2.78 -6.72 0.36
N GLU A 293 4.00 -6.91 0.84
CA GLU A 293 4.80 -5.91 1.51
C GLU A 293 6.26 -6.11 1.11
N ALA A 294 6.96 -5.00 0.93
CA ALA A 294 8.39 -4.99 0.71
C ALA A 294 9.05 -3.95 1.59
N GLN A 295 10.09 -4.35 2.30
CA GLN A 295 10.99 -3.44 2.98
C GLN A 295 12.36 -3.55 2.34
N VAL A 296 12.93 -2.43 1.95
CA VAL A 296 14.26 -2.38 1.36
C VAL A 296 15.08 -1.30 2.07
N GLY A 297 16.29 -1.62 2.42
CA GLY A 297 17.12 -0.70 3.18
C GLY A 297 18.60 -0.99 3.09
N GLN A 298 19.36 -0.09 3.67
CA GLN A 298 20.79 -0.20 3.83
C GLN A 298 21.19 0.33 5.20
N ASP A 299 22.08 -0.37 5.87
CA ASP A 299 22.66 0.02 7.15
C ASP A 299 24.14 -0.36 7.18
N GLU A 300 24.76 -0.39 8.36
CA GLU A 300 26.15 -0.74 8.55
C GLU A 300 26.51 -2.16 8.07
N SER A 301 25.53 -3.07 8.07
CA SER A 301 25.72 -4.46 7.60
C SER A 301 25.61 -4.60 6.06
N GLY A 302 25.18 -3.55 5.38
CA GLY A 302 25.00 -3.51 3.94
C GLY A 302 23.54 -3.37 3.53
N GLY A 303 23.27 -3.66 2.25
CA GLY A 303 21.92 -3.63 1.71
C GLY A 303 21.13 -4.88 2.09
N TRP A 304 19.85 -4.72 2.38
CA TRP A 304 18.95 -5.82 2.73
C TRP A 304 17.55 -5.59 2.16
N THR A 305 16.81 -6.68 2.02
CA THR A 305 15.40 -6.65 1.60
C THR A 305 14.60 -7.70 2.37
N ARG A 306 13.40 -7.34 2.78
CA ARG A 306 12.39 -8.25 3.35
C ARG A 306 11.15 -8.20 2.48
N LEU A 307 10.69 -9.37 2.06
CA LEU A 307 9.46 -9.50 1.28
C LEU A 307 8.44 -10.32 2.04
N GLU A 308 7.20 -9.88 1.95
CA GLU A 308 6.04 -10.64 2.38
C GLU A 308 5.22 -11.01 1.15
N LEU A 309 5.04 -12.32 0.96
CA LEU A 309 4.48 -12.91 -0.24
C LEU A 309 3.22 -13.70 0.09
N ALA A 310 2.20 -13.57 -0.76
CA ALA A 310 0.96 -14.33 -0.70
C ALA A 310 0.67 -15.03 -2.04
N PRO A 311 -0.33 -15.92 -2.13
CA PRO A 311 -0.75 -16.48 -3.40
C PRO A 311 -1.05 -15.41 -4.45
N PRO A 312 -0.77 -15.65 -5.75
CA PRO A 312 -0.83 -14.61 -6.79
C PRO A 312 -2.24 -14.05 -7.00
N ASP A 313 -3.27 -14.84 -6.69
CA ASP A 313 -4.68 -14.45 -6.86
C ASP A 313 -5.19 -13.54 -5.72
N VAL A 314 -4.36 -13.29 -4.71
CA VAL A 314 -4.71 -12.38 -3.63
C VAL A 314 -4.62 -10.95 -4.13
N ILE A 315 -5.76 -10.28 -4.18
CA ILE A 315 -5.88 -8.86 -4.51
C ILE A 315 -6.36 -8.15 -3.24
N LEU A 316 -5.51 -7.33 -2.69
CA LEU A 316 -5.86 -6.48 -1.55
C LEU A 316 -6.47 -5.18 -2.00
#